data_6f9c9b436b36a7fe290a7984fdbd5cfc
#
_entry.id   6f9c9b436b36a7fe290a7984fdbd5cfc
#
_cell.length_a   1.000
_cell.length_b   1.000
_cell.length_c   1.000
_cell.angle_alpha   90.00
_cell.angle_beta   90.00
_cell.angle_gamma   90.00
#
_symmetry.space_group_name_H-M   'P 1'
#
loop_
_entity.id
_entity.type
_entity.pdbx_description
1 polymer ?
#
loop_
_entity_poly.entity_id
_entity_poly.type
_entity_poly.pdbx_seq_one_letter_code
_entity_poly.pdbx_strand_id
1 'polypeptide(L)'
;MTAFVQSAAAVVENVRLARNTYRIRLHYPELARLIRPGQFVMLRLPGRTDPLLGRPFALYDTVLDEAGQPAGVDVVYLMVGKMTGLLAEVTAGERVEIWGPLGNGFPDLDGRKHVGLVAGGIGQTPFLAHVRELLGGRGYGGRPGRRIVERVSLFYGVRTADLAAGIEDFRAAGADVHLASDDGSLGFHGYVTQLLEQQAVPDCLVGCGPEPMLHALAGLAAGRGTPCHVSLETPMACGVGVCFSCVTRVKTADGWDYRRVCVDGPVFDAAGLAWEAK
;
A
#
# COMPACT_ATOMS: atom_id res chain seq x y z
N MET A 1 21.68 -5.33 -3.16
CA MET A 1 21.01 -4.02 -3.35
C MET A 1 19.90 -4.21 -4.36
N THR A 2 18.68 -3.86 -4.03
CA THR A 2 17.58 -3.83 -5.00
C THR A 2 17.92 -2.83 -6.08
N ALA A 3 17.74 -3.18 -7.36
CA ALA A 3 17.96 -2.26 -8.47
C ALA A 3 17.07 -1.02 -8.29
N PHE A 4 17.68 0.15 -8.35
CA PHE A 4 17.02 1.45 -8.18
C PHE A 4 17.04 2.17 -9.52
N VAL A 5 15.89 2.70 -9.91
CA VAL A 5 15.74 3.46 -11.15
C VAL A 5 15.08 4.81 -10.89
N GLN A 6 15.46 5.81 -11.68
CA GLN A 6 14.88 7.16 -11.63
C GLN A 6 14.68 7.69 -13.05
N SER A 7 13.54 8.28 -13.31
CA SER A 7 13.20 8.90 -14.60
C SER A 7 12.09 9.94 -14.46
N ALA A 8 11.89 10.71 -15.53
CA ALA A 8 10.66 11.45 -15.75
C ALA A 8 9.70 10.59 -16.57
N ALA A 9 8.79 9.88 -15.89
CA ALA A 9 7.82 8.99 -16.50
C ALA A 9 6.69 9.78 -17.17
N ALA A 10 6.22 9.29 -18.32
CA ALA A 10 5.06 9.87 -19.00
C ALA A 10 3.76 9.43 -18.30
N VAL A 11 2.87 10.38 -18.06
CA VAL A 11 1.52 10.12 -17.58
C VAL A 11 0.67 9.57 -18.71
N VAL A 12 0.10 8.39 -18.52
CA VAL A 12 -0.84 7.76 -19.48
C VAL A 12 -2.26 8.21 -19.19
N GLU A 13 -2.63 8.22 -17.91
CA GLU A 13 -3.92 8.70 -17.43
C GLU A 13 -3.83 9.15 -15.99
N ASN A 14 -4.73 10.04 -15.58
CA ASN A 14 -4.91 10.46 -14.19
C ASN A 14 -6.41 10.64 -13.96
N VAL A 15 -7.03 9.67 -13.30
CA VAL A 15 -8.48 9.57 -13.21
C VAL A 15 -8.96 9.57 -11.76
N ARG A 16 -10.07 10.23 -11.50
CA ARG A 16 -10.71 10.23 -10.19
C ARG A 16 -11.48 8.92 -9.97
N LEU A 17 -11.19 8.22 -8.87
CA LEU A 17 -11.83 6.96 -8.48
C LEU A 17 -12.95 7.16 -7.45
N ALA A 18 -12.73 8.10 -6.50
CA ALA A 18 -13.67 8.42 -5.42
C ALA A 18 -13.49 9.88 -5.00
N ARG A 19 -14.18 10.36 -3.97
CA ARG A 19 -13.98 11.70 -3.44
C ARG A 19 -12.51 11.89 -3.01
N ASN A 20 -11.85 12.88 -3.63
CA ASN A 20 -10.43 13.21 -3.40
C ASN A 20 -9.43 12.06 -3.65
N THR A 21 -9.86 10.95 -4.27
CA THR A 21 -9.00 9.80 -4.56
C THR A 21 -8.83 9.66 -6.07
N TYR A 22 -7.57 9.57 -6.49
CA TYR A 22 -7.19 9.51 -7.91
C TYR A 22 -6.28 8.31 -8.15
N ARG A 23 -6.29 7.80 -9.40
CA ARG A 23 -5.30 6.86 -9.92
C ARG A 23 -4.53 7.53 -11.03
N ILE A 24 -3.21 7.62 -10.87
CA ILE A 24 -2.28 8.02 -11.93
C ILE A 24 -1.58 6.79 -12.47
N ARG A 25 -1.59 6.65 -13.80
CA ARG A 25 -0.86 5.61 -14.54
C ARG A 25 0.35 6.21 -15.20
N LEU A 26 1.51 5.64 -14.91
CA LEU A 26 2.80 6.10 -15.41
C LEU A 26 3.43 5.04 -16.29
N HIS A 27 3.84 5.43 -17.50
CA HIS A 27 4.59 4.55 -18.40
C HIS A 27 6.06 4.52 -17.95
N TYR A 28 6.47 3.40 -17.37
CA TYR A 28 7.84 3.17 -16.92
C TYR A 28 8.15 1.67 -16.84
N PRO A 29 8.46 1.03 -18.01
CA PRO A 29 8.64 -0.42 -18.09
C PRO A 29 9.75 -0.96 -17.19
N GLU A 30 10.85 -0.24 -17.04
CA GLU A 30 11.99 -0.66 -16.22
C GLU A 30 11.58 -0.79 -14.75
N LEU A 31 10.90 0.21 -14.19
CA LEU A 31 10.37 0.17 -12.83
C LEU A 31 9.33 -0.95 -12.66
N ALA A 32 8.42 -1.08 -13.63
CA ALA A 32 7.34 -2.08 -13.59
C ALA A 32 7.87 -3.53 -13.52
N ARG A 33 9.03 -3.81 -14.14
CA ARG A 33 9.69 -5.11 -14.04
C ARG A 33 10.34 -5.38 -12.70
N LEU A 34 10.74 -4.34 -11.96
CA LEU A 34 11.51 -4.44 -10.72
C LEU A 34 10.64 -4.43 -9.47
N ILE A 35 9.54 -3.67 -9.49
CA ILE A 35 8.73 -3.37 -8.30
C ILE A 35 7.89 -4.58 -7.88
N ARG A 36 7.73 -4.75 -6.56
CA ARG A 36 6.95 -5.83 -5.95
C ARG A 36 5.87 -5.27 -5.03
N PRO A 37 4.79 -6.03 -4.78
CA PRO A 37 3.78 -5.68 -3.78
C PRO A 37 4.38 -5.34 -2.41
N GLY A 38 3.87 -4.28 -1.78
CA GLY A 38 4.39 -3.75 -0.52
C GLY A 38 5.49 -2.71 -0.67
N GLN A 39 6.12 -2.60 -1.84
CA GLN A 39 7.06 -1.53 -2.15
C GLN A 39 6.33 -0.25 -2.58
N PHE A 40 7.06 0.86 -2.57
CA PHE A 40 6.57 2.17 -2.93
C PHE A 40 7.52 2.90 -3.89
N VAL A 41 7.07 4.02 -4.38
CA VAL A 41 7.82 4.95 -5.22
C VAL A 41 7.73 6.35 -4.64
N MET A 42 8.71 7.20 -4.93
CA MET A 42 8.60 8.63 -4.71
C MET A 42 8.21 9.32 -6.01
N LEU A 43 7.24 10.24 -5.94
CA LEU A 43 6.85 11.09 -7.05
C LEU A 43 7.15 12.56 -6.74
N ARG A 44 7.62 13.30 -7.75
CA ARG A 44 7.82 14.76 -7.70
C ARG A 44 7.36 15.39 -9.01
N LEU A 45 6.81 16.60 -8.92
CA LEU A 45 6.48 17.38 -10.10
C LEU A 45 7.73 18.08 -10.63
N PRO A 46 8.09 17.89 -11.92
CA PRO A 46 9.30 18.48 -12.49
C PRO A 46 9.25 20.01 -12.53
N GLY A 47 10.43 20.65 -12.43
CA GLY A 47 10.57 22.10 -12.55
C GLY A 47 9.95 22.93 -11.42
N ARG A 48 9.44 22.31 -10.35
CA ARG A 48 8.87 23.02 -9.21
C ARG A 48 9.83 23.06 -8.02
N THR A 49 9.91 24.20 -7.36
CA THR A 49 10.63 24.40 -6.10
C THR A 49 9.69 24.43 -4.89
N ASP A 50 8.38 24.50 -5.13
CA ASP A 50 7.33 24.47 -4.12
C ASP A 50 6.10 23.67 -4.62
N PRO A 51 5.86 22.45 -4.13
CA PRO A 51 6.67 21.70 -3.14
C PRO A 51 7.97 21.15 -3.75
N LEU A 52 9.07 21.29 -3.01
CA LEU A 52 10.39 20.84 -3.46
C LEU A 52 10.55 19.32 -3.36
N LEU A 53 10.09 18.73 -2.26
CA LEU A 53 10.30 17.31 -1.97
C LEU A 53 9.23 16.43 -2.64
N GLY A 54 9.64 15.25 -3.07
CA GLY A 54 8.72 14.20 -3.50
C GLY A 54 7.84 13.65 -2.37
N ARG A 55 6.88 12.83 -2.74
CA ARG A 55 6.00 12.12 -1.79
C ARG A 55 6.04 10.62 -2.07
N PRO A 56 6.00 9.79 -1.01
CA PRO A 56 5.91 8.35 -1.14
C PRO A 56 4.50 7.93 -1.54
N PHE A 57 4.42 6.96 -2.46
CA PHE A 57 3.16 6.34 -2.86
C PHE A 57 3.37 4.84 -3.02
N ALA A 58 2.51 4.05 -2.41
CA ALA A 58 2.52 2.61 -2.56
C ALA A 58 2.23 2.20 -4.00
N LEU A 59 2.82 1.08 -4.43
CA LEU A 59 2.41 0.44 -5.67
C LEU A 59 0.96 -0.01 -5.54
N TYR A 60 0.09 0.47 -6.44
CA TYR A 60 -1.28 -0.06 -6.56
C TYR A 60 -1.27 -1.32 -7.43
N ASP A 61 -0.70 -1.22 -8.63
CA ASP A 61 -0.48 -2.35 -9.53
C ASP A 61 0.55 -2.03 -10.62
N THR A 62 1.01 -3.05 -11.34
CA THR A 62 1.74 -2.88 -12.57
C THR A 62 0.78 -2.91 -13.77
N VAL A 63 1.09 -2.16 -14.81
CA VAL A 63 0.35 -2.14 -16.08
C VAL A 63 1.09 -3.01 -17.08
N LEU A 64 0.34 -3.87 -17.79
CA LEU A 64 0.89 -4.69 -18.84
C LEU A 64 0.57 -4.08 -20.23
N ASP A 65 1.47 -4.26 -21.18
CA ASP A 65 1.22 -3.95 -22.59
C ASP A 65 0.38 -5.06 -23.26
N GLU A 66 0.11 -4.89 -24.57
CA GLU A 66 -0.64 -5.85 -25.37
C GLU A 66 0.04 -7.23 -25.48
N ALA A 67 1.36 -7.29 -25.27
CA ALA A 67 2.15 -8.53 -25.23
C ALA A 67 2.20 -9.15 -23.82
N GLY A 68 1.51 -8.57 -22.84
CA GLY A 68 1.48 -9.02 -21.45
C GLY A 68 2.77 -8.70 -20.67
N GLN A 69 3.61 -7.77 -21.17
CA GLN A 69 4.85 -7.39 -20.50
C GLN A 69 4.64 -6.15 -19.60
N PRO A 70 5.35 -6.05 -18.46
CA PRO A 70 5.28 -4.88 -17.60
C PRO A 70 5.69 -3.60 -18.33
N ALA A 71 4.78 -2.66 -18.49
CA ALA A 71 4.93 -1.42 -19.24
C ALA A 71 4.84 -0.16 -18.36
N GLY A 72 4.24 -0.26 -17.18
CA GLY A 72 4.06 0.89 -16.30
C GLY A 72 3.55 0.52 -14.92
N VAL A 73 3.29 1.54 -14.13
CA VAL A 73 2.78 1.40 -12.76
C VAL A 73 1.55 2.28 -12.54
N ASP A 74 0.60 1.75 -11.80
CA ASP A 74 -0.53 2.48 -11.26
C ASP A 74 -0.24 2.86 -9.80
N VAL A 75 -0.49 4.12 -9.48
CA VAL A 75 -0.45 4.68 -8.14
C VAL A 75 -1.81 5.27 -7.83
N VAL A 76 -2.39 4.86 -6.70
CA VAL A 76 -3.62 5.47 -6.18
C VAL A 76 -3.26 6.37 -5.00
N TYR A 77 -3.78 7.59 -5.01
CA TYR A 77 -3.44 8.59 -4.00
C TYR A 77 -4.63 9.43 -3.57
N LEU A 78 -4.54 9.93 -2.35
CA LEU A 78 -5.53 10.86 -1.77
C LEU A 78 -5.04 12.30 -1.91
N MET A 79 -5.88 13.17 -2.43
CA MET A 79 -5.64 14.61 -2.51
C MET A 79 -5.83 15.25 -1.11
N VAL A 80 -4.72 15.45 -0.39
CA VAL A 80 -4.73 15.97 1.00
C VAL A 80 -3.86 17.20 1.21
N GLY A 81 -3.07 17.62 0.21
CA GLY A 81 -2.15 18.74 0.37
C GLY A 81 -1.67 19.29 -0.97
N LYS A 82 -0.76 20.26 -0.92
CA LYS A 82 -0.31 21.03 -2.08
C LYS A 82 0.20 20.13 -3.21
N MET A 83 1.10 19.17 -2.90
CA MET A 83 1.68 18.29 -3.92
C MET A 83 0.62 17.41 -4.58
N THR A 84 -0.25 16.77 -3.79
CA THR A 84 -1.30 15.90 -4.33
C THR A 84 -2.42 16.67 -5.01
N GLY A 85 -2.69 17.92 -4.63
CA GLY A 85 -3.58 18.83 -5.36
C GLY A 85 -3.04 19.13 -6.76
N LEU A 86 -1.77 19.51 -6.85
CA LEU A 86 -1.12 19.77 -8.14
C LEU A 86 -0.97 18.48 -8.98
N LEU A 87 -0.74 17.33 -8.33
CA LEU A 87 -0.69 16.04 -9.03
C LEU A 87 -2.05 15.68 -9.65
N ALA A 88 -3.15 16.04 -9.00
CA ALA A 88 -4.50 15.81 -9.52
C ALA A 88 -4.84 16.63 -10.78
N GLU A 89 -4.08 17.70 -11.04
CA GLU A 89 -4.21 18.55 -12.24
C GLU A 89 -3.38 18.03 -13.42
N VAL A 90 -2.43 17.11 -13.17
CA VAL A 90 -1.56 16.54 -14.23
C VAL A 90 -2.40 15.69 -15.18
N THR A 91 -2.18 15.89 -16.48
CA THR A 91 -2.93 15.23 -17.55
C THR A 91 -2.06 14.26 -18.36
N ALA A 92 -2.72 13.42 -19.18
CA ALA A 92 -2.04 12.50 -20.08
C ALA A 92 -1.05 13.24 -21.02
N GLY A 93 0.14 12.66 -21.21
CA GLY A 93 1.23 13.25 -22.01
C GLY A 93 2.22 14.08 -21.18
N GLU A 94 1.83 14.60 -20.02
CA GLU A 94 2.75 15.28 -19.12
C GLU A 94 3.72 14.30 -18.45
N ARG A 95 4.70 14.81 -17.73
CA ARG A 95 5.71 14.00 -17.06
C ARG A 95 5.73 14.21 -15.57
N VAL A 96 5.99 13.14 -14.83
CA VAL A 96 6.19 13.14 -13.38
C VAL A 96 7.53 12.48 -13.08
N GLU A 97 8.36 13.10 -12.27
CA GLU A 97 9.59 12.46 -11.78
C GLU A 97 9.23 11.36 -10.81
N ILE A 98 9.81 10.18 -11.04
CA ILE A 98 9.59 8.98 -10.24
C ILE A 98 10.91 8.29 -9.96
N TRP A 99 11.07 7.80 -8.73
CA TRP A 99 12.20 6.92 -8.39
C TRP A 99 11.76 5.79 -7.45
N GLY A 100 12.40 4.64 -7.61
CA GLY A 100 12.13 3.39 -6.92
C GLY A 100 12.66 2.17 -7.68
N PRO A 101 12.23 0.94 -7.35
CA PRO A 101 11.38 0.61 -6.20
C PRO A 101 12.07 0.88 -4.88
N LEU A 102 11.30 1.24 -3.86
CA LEU A 102 11.77 1.59 -2.53
C LEU A 102 11.10 0.71 -1.46
N GLY A 103 11.80 0.53 -0.34
CA GLY A 103 11.33 -0.28 0.77
C GLY A 103 11.33 -1.78 0.47
N ASN A 104 10.86 -2.54 1.47
CA ASN A 104 10.70 -3.99 1.37
C ASN A 104 9.32 -4.32 0.80
N GLY A 105 9.19 -5.47 0.12
CA GLY A 105 7.90 -6.05 -0.24
C GLY A 105 7.18 -6.63 0.97
N PHE A 106 5.96 -7.13 0.75
CA PHE A 106 5.29 -7.93 1.76
C PHE A 106 6.09 -9.21 2.04
N PRO A 107 5.97 -9.77 3.27
CA PRO A 107 6.68 -10.97 3.66
C PRO A 107 6.23 -12.18 2.83
N ASP A 108 7.05 -13.22 2.83
CA ASP A 108 6.66 -14.50 2.26
C ASP A 108 5.55 -15.14 3.13
N LEU A 109 4.45 -15.50 2.48
CA LEU A 109 3.27 -16.10 3.10
C LEU A 109 3.06 -17.56 2.67
N ASP A 110 4.08 -18.21 2.11
CA ASP A 110 4.03 -19.63 1.75
C ASP A 110 3.61 -20.50 2.95
N GLY A 111 2.71 -21.44 2.69
CA GLY A 111 2.14 -22.32 3.72
C GLY A 111 0.92 -21.73 4.46
N ARG A 112 0.55 -20.47 4.21
CA ARG A 112 -0.73 -19.92 4.67
C ARG A 112 -1.84 -20.29 3.69
N LYS A 113 -3.03 -20.59 4.22
CA LYS A 113 -4.20 -20.88 3.39
C LYS A 113 -5.07 -19.66 3.17
N HIS A 114 -5.29 -18.89 4.24
CA HIS A 114 -6.16 -17.72 4.25
C HIS A 114 -5.44 -16.50 4.79
N VAL A 115 -5.33 -15.45 3.98
CA VAL A 115 -4.75 -14.16 4.37
C VAL A 115 -5.84 -13.10 4.48
N GLY A 116 -5.86 -12.38 5.60
CA GLY A 116 -6.71 -11.21 5.82
C GLY A 116 -5.94 -9.91 5.60
N LEU A 117 -6.36 -9.12 4.63
CA LEU A 117 -5.87 -7.77 4.38
C LEU A 117 -6.80 -6.77 5.04
N VAL A 118 -6.28 -5.87 5.87
CA VAL A 118 -7.08 -4.91 6.63
C VAL A 118 -6.67 -3.49 6.25
N ALA A 119 -7.57 -2.79 5.58
CA ALA A 119 -7.34 -1.48 4.99
C ALA A 119 -8.18 -0.39 5.67
N GLY A 120 -7.57 0.73 6.01
CA GLY A 120 -8.25 1.95 6.44
C GLY A 120 -8.08 3.09 5.46
N GLY A 121 -9.17 3.57 4.86
CA GLY A 121 -9.12 4.67 3.89
C GLY A 121 -8.18 4.38 2.72
N ILE A 122 -7.23 5.28 2.46
CA ILE A 122 -6.25 5.13 1.37
C ILE A 122 -5.29 3.95 1.59
N GLY A 123 -5.23 3.36 2.78
CA GLY A 123 -4.38 2.20 3.08
C GLY A 123 -4.71 0.93 2.31
N GLN A 124 -5.78 0.91 1.51
CA GLN A 124 -6.06 -0.18 0.57
C GLN A 124 -5.06 -0.23 -0.60
N THR A 125 -4.35 0.86 -0.88
CA THR A 125 -3.52 1.01 -2.09
C THR A 125 -2.42 -0.04 -2.27
N PRO A 126 -1.67 -0.50 -1.25
CA PRO A 126 -0.63 -1.49 -1.45
C PRO A 126 -1.17 -2.91 -1.68
N PHE A 127 -2.49 -3.13 -1.55
CA PHE A 127 -3.05 -4.47 -1.48
C PHE A 127 -3.50 -5.07 -2.82
N LEU A 128 -3.84 -4.27 -3.85
CA LEU A 128 -4.31 -4.86 -5.11
C LEU A 128 -3.24 -5.74 -5.77
N ALA A 129 -2.03 -5.22 -5.92
CA ALA A 129 -0.92 -6.01 -6.45
C ALA A 129 -0.65 -7.25 -5.59
N HIS A 130 -0.78 -7.13 -4.26
CA HIS A 130 -0.57 -8.25 -3.34
C HIS A 130 -1.66 -9.32 -3.46
N VAL A 131 -2.93 -8.96 -3.59
CA VAL A 131 -4.03 -9.90 -3.87
C VAL A 131 -3.73 -10.69 -5.15
N ARG A 132 -3.35 -10.00 -6.23
CA ARG A 132 -3.01 -10.64 -7.51
C ARG A 132 -1.82 -11.58 -7.40
N GLU A 133 -0.78 -11.20 -6.66
CA GLU A 133 0.37 -12.07 -6.37
C GLU A 133 -0.04 -13.30 -5.58
N LEU A 134 -0.76 -13.13 -4.46
CA LEU A 134 -1.16 -14.21 -3.56
C LEU A 134 -2.06 -15.24 -4.24
N LEU A 135 -2.99 -14.80 -5.08
CA LEU A 135 -3.91 -15.67 -5.81
C LEU A 135 -3.35 -16.18 -7.16
N GLY A 136 -2.12 -15.78 -7.51
CA GLY A 136 -1.43 -16.23 -8.74
C GLY A 136 -1.89 -15.57 -10.02
N GLY A 137 -2.67 -14.50 -9.91
CA GLY A 137 -3.19 -13.75 -11.08
C GLY A 137 -2.11 -12.95 -11.82
N ARG A 138 -0.98 -12.63 -11.14
CA ARG A 138 0.13 -11.87 -11.73
C ARG A 138 1.44 -12.13 -11.01
N GLY A 139 2.56 -12.08 -11.76
CA GLY A 139 3.92 -12.05 -11.23
C GLY A 139 4.46 -10.62 -11.11
N TYR A 140 5.37 -10.39 -10.17
CA TYR A 140 5.99 -9.10 -9.90
C TYR A 140 7.49 -9.23 -9.63
N GLY A 141 8.25 -8.15 -9.90
CA GLY A 141 9.69 -8.13 -9.63
C GLY A 141 10.46 -9.20 -10.39
N GLY A 142 10.06 -9.50 -11.63
CA GLY A 142 10.65 -10.54 -12.47
C GLY A 142 10.28 -11.99 -12.06
N ARG A 143 9.42 -12.17 -11.07
CA ARG A 143 8.94 -13.50 -10.64
C ARG A 143 7.68 -13.87 -11.42
N PRO A 144 7.53 -15.13 -11.85
CA PRO A 144 6.29 -15.60 -12.48
C PRO A 144 5.15 -15.62 -11.44
N GLY A 145 3.91 -15.39 -11.90
CA GLY A 145 2.74 -15.57 -11.07
C GLY A 145 2.56 -17.05 -10.68
N ARG A 146 2.36 -17.27 -9.38
CA ARG A 146 1.97 -18.59 -8.85
C ARG A 146 0.99 -18.37 -7.70
N ARG A 147 0.04 -19.26 -7.54
CA ARG A 147 -0.86 -19.21 -6.39
C ARG A 147 -0.08 -19.53 -5.12
N ILE A 148 -0.13 -18.62 -4.13
CA ILE A 148 0.57 -18.75 -2.85
C ILE A 148 -0.40 -19.21 -1.78
N VAL A 149 -1.65 -18.66 -1.78
CA VAL A 149 -2.67 -18.97 -0.79
C VAL A 149 -3.98 -19.40 -1.45
N GLU A 150 -4.82 -20.08 -0.69
CA GLU A 150 -6.12 -20.55 -1.18
C GLU A 150 -7.15 -19.40 -1.23
N ARG A 151 -7.09 -18.48 -0.25
CA ARG A 151 -8.08 -17.42 -0.04
C ARG A 151 -7.44 -16.11 0.43
N VAL A 152 -7.96 -14.99 -0.07
CA VAL A 152 -7.66 -13.65 0.43
C VAL A 152 -8.97 -12.94 0.77
N SER A 153 -9.09 -12.44 2.00
CA SER A 153 -10.19 -11.55 2.40
C SER A 153 -9.66 -10.15 2.60
N LEU A 154 -10.28 -9.18 1.93
CA LEU A 154 -10.03 -7.75 2.15
C LEU A 154 -11.10 -7.17 3.08
N PHE A 155 -10.70 -6.72 4.24
CA PHE A 155 -11.50 -5.91 5.15
C PHE A 155 -11.17 -4.44 4.91
N TYR A 156 -12.11 -3.69 4.33
CA TYR A 156 -11.87 -2.32 3.91
C TYR A 156 -12.83 -1.36 4.62
N GLY A 157 -12.27 -0.50 5.46
CA GLY A 157 -12.99 0.52 6.22
C GLY A 157 -12.76 1.92 5.68
N VAL A 158 -13.81 2.71 5.59
CA VAL A 158 -13.81 4.12 5.20
C VAL A 158 -14.68 4.94 6.16
N ARG A 159 -14.52 6.26 6.16
CA ARG A 159 -15.42 7.12 6.96
C ARG A 159 -16.83 7.14 6.37
N THR A 160 -16.94 7.31 5.05
CA THR A 160 -18.18 7.46 4.29
C THR A 160 -18.05 6.74 2.95
N ALA A 161 -19.15 6.24 2.38
CA ALA A 161 -19.17 5.48 1.13
C ALA A 161 -18.46 6.14 -0.06
N ASP A 162 -18.56 7.46 -0.16
CA ASP A 162 -17.98 8.24 -1.27
C ASP A 162 -16.44 8.34 -1.24
N LEU A 163 -15.81 7.88 -0.14
CA LEU A 163 -14.36 7.74 -0.02
C LEU A 163 -13.85 6.35 -0.44
N ALA A 164 -14.74 5.39 -0.65
CA ALA A 164 -14.35 4.04 -1.03
C ALA A 164 -13.89 4.00 -2.49
N ALA A 165 -12.67 3.51 -2.72
CA ALA A 165 -12.07 3.42 -4.05
C ALA A 165 -11.56 2.01 -4.34
N GLY A 166 -11.62 1.57 -5.61
CA GLY A 166 -11.00 0.34 -6.08
C GLY A 166 -11.71 -0.96 -5.68
N ILE A 167 -12.91 -0.92 -5.10
CA ILE A 167 -13.62 -2.11 -4.63
C ILE A 167 -13.73 -3.19 -5.71
N GLU A 168 -14.11 -2.79 -6.92
CA GLU A 168 -14.30 -3.72 -8.04
C GLU A 168 -12.97 -4.31 -8.54
N ASP A 169 -11.87 -3.56 -8.43
CA ASP A 169 -10.53 -4.06 -8.77
C ASP A 169 -10.14 -5.25 -7.86
N PHE A 170 -10.46 -5.17 -6.57
CA PHE A 170 -10.20 -6.25 -5.61
C PHE A 170 -11.10 -7.47 -5.84
N ARG A 171 -12.39 -7.25 -6.14
CA ARG A 171 -13.31 -8.32 -6.51
C ARG A 171 -12.87 -9.03 -7.77
N ALA A 172 -12.50 -8.27 -8.81
CA ALA A 172 -11.97 -8.80 -10.06
C ALA A 172 -10.63 -9.54 -9.88
N ALA A 173 -9.83 -9.18 -8.88
CA ALA A 173 -8.61 -9.89 -8.51
C ALA A 173 -8.88 -11.19 -7.72
N GLY A 174 -10.13 -11.45 -7.32
CA GLY A 174 -10.56 -12.67 -6.62
C GLY A 174 -10.54 -12.59 -5.09
N ALA A 175 -10.45 -11.38 -4.51
CA ALA A 175 -10.56 -11.21 -3.06
C ALA A 175 -12.02 -11.25 -2.59
N ASP A 176 -12.24 -11.84 -1.41
CA ASP A 176 -13.49 -11.69 -0.68
C ASP A 176 -13.52 -10.33 0.00
N VAL A 177 -14.33 -9.40 -0.49
CA VAL A 177 -14.33 -8.01 -0.02
C VAL A 177 -15.41 -7.78 1.03
N HIS A 178 -14.99 -7.40 2.23
CA HIS A 178 -15.81 -7.03 3.38
C HIS A 178 -15.66 -5.53 3.63
N LEU A 179 -16.77 -4.79 3.63
CA LEU A 179 -16.78 -3.33 3.70
C LEU A 179 -17.33 -2.84 5.03
N ALA A 180 -16.71 -1.78 5.57
CA ALA A 180 -17.20 -1.06 6.73
C ALA A 180 -17.15 0.44 6.49
N SER A 181 -18.08 1.17 7.09
CA SER A 181 -18.02 2.63 7.15
C SER A 181 -18.39 3.15 8.52
N ASP A 182 -17.72 4.22 8.95
CA ASP A 182 -17.92 4.81 10.29
C ASP A 182 -19.37 5.34 10.45
N ASP A 183 -19.96 5.86 9.36
CA ASP A 183 -21.29 6.44 9.32
C ASP A 183 -22.41 5.45 8.92
N GLY A 184 -22.08 4.19 8.61
CA GLY A 184 -23.03 3.17 8.16
C GLY A 184 -23.50 3.31 6.71
N SER A 185 -22.92 4.23 5.91
CA SER A 185 -23.30 4.43 4.51
C SER A 185 -22.80 3.34 3.56
N LEU A 186 -21.90 2.45 4.04
CA LEU A 186 -21.34 1.35 3.24
C LEU A 186 -21.03 0.13 4.13
N GLY A 187 -21.70 -0.99 3.87
CA GLY A 187 -21.42 -2.26 4.53
C GLY A 187 -21.68 -2.24 6.03
N PHE A 188 -20.75 -2.77 6.82
CA PHE A 188 -20.83 -2.78 8.28
C PHE A 188 -20.75 -1.36 8.85
N HIS A 189 -21.64 -1.00 9.75
CA HIS A 189 -21.62 0.27 10.47
C HIS A 189 -20.67 0.18 11.65
N GLY A 190 -19.51 0.81 11.55
CA GLY A 190 -18.45 0.81 12.56
C GLY A 190 -17.06 0.67 11.98
N TYR A 191 -16.09 0.42 12.84
CA TYR A 191 -14.69 0.30 12.43
C TYR A 191 -14.39 -1.05 11.77
N VAL A 192 -13.47 -1.05 10.83
CA VAL A 192 -13.04 -2.27 10.10
C VAL A 192 -12.50 -3.35 11.04
N THR A 193 -11.89 -2.98 12.17
CA THR A 193 -11.43 -3.92 13.20
C THR A 193 -12.60 -4.63 13.89
N GLN A 194 -13.71 -3.95 14.13
CA GLN A 194 -14.93 -4.55 14.68
C GLN A 194 -15.59 -5.52 13.68
N LEU A 195 -15.57 -5.17 12.38
CA LEU A 195 -16.00 -6.09 11.32
C LEU A 195 -15.14 -7.36 11.31
N LEU A 196 -13.80 -7.21 11.41
CA LEU A 196 -12.87 -8.34 11.46
C LEU A 196 -13.12 -9.26 12.67
N GLU A 197 -13.50 -8.71 13.81
CA GLU A 197 -13.82 -9.49 15.03
C GLU A 197 -14.97 -10.46 14.82
N GLN A 198 -15.92 -10.14 13.94
CA GLN A 198 -17.09 -10.95 13.63
C GLN A 198 -16.83 -12.05 12.60
N GLN A 199 -15.64 -12.11 12.04
CA GLN A 199 -15.28 -13.05 10.99
C GLN A 199 -14.36 -14.17 11.50
N ALA A 200 -14.34 -15.27 10.74
CA ALA A 200 -13.36 -16.33 10.96
C ALA A 200 -11.94 -15.78 10.83
N VAL A 201 -11.07 -16.20 11.75
CA VAL A 201 -9.70 -15.68 11.85
C VAL A 201 -8.87 -16.18 10.67
N PRO A 202 -8.27 -15.28 9.85
CA PRO A 202 -7.28 -15.68 8.84
C PRO A 202 -5.99 -16.24 9.48
N ASP A 203 -5.21 -17.01 8.71
CA ASP A 203 -3.93 -17.56 9.18
C ASP A 203 -2.85 -16.49 9.36
N CYS A 204 -3.02 -15.35 8.71
CA CYS A 204 -2.16 -14.18 8.79
C CYS A 204 -2.96 -12.91 8.51
N LEU A 205 -2.63 -11.83 9.18
CA LEU A 205 -3.19 -10.51 8.95
C LEU A 205 -2.14 -9.56 8.38
N VAL A 206 -2.54 -8.73 7.43
CA VAL A 206 -1.69 -7.65 6.89
C VAL A 206 -2.50 -6.36 6.91
N GLY A 207 -2.01 -5.35 7.63
CA GLY A 207 -2.70 -4.07 7.82
C GLY A 207 -2.03 -2.90 7.09
N CYS A 208 -2.83 -1.96 6.56
CA CYS A 208 -2.37 -0.65 6.12
C CYS A 208 -3.47 0.39 6.34
N GLY A 209 -3.12 1.53 6.92
CA GLY A 209 -4.07 2.59 7.24
C GLY A 209 -3.63 3.46 8.42
N PRO A 210 -4.56 4.19 9.05
CA PRO A 210 -4.26 5.05 10.18
C PRO A 210 -3.64 4.30 11.36
N GLU A 211 -2.66 4.90 12.02
CA GLU A 211 -1.94 4.29 13.15
C GLU A 211 -2.86 3.73 14.25
N PRO A 212 -3.95 4.42 14.69
CA PRO A 212 -4.87 3.85 15.66
C PRO A 212 -5.52 2.54 15.20
N MET A 213 -5.84 2.41 13.91
CA MET A 213 -6.36 1.17 13.33
C MET A 213 -5.31 0.06 13.36
N LEU A 214 -4.07 0.38 12.98
CA LEU A 214 -2.97 -0.59 12.98
C LEU A 214 -2.64 -1.08 14.39
N HIS A 215 -2.68 -0.19 15.38
CA HIS A 215 -2.50 -0.56 16.79
C HIS A 215 -3.63 -1.48 17.28
N ALA A 216 -4.89 -1.16 16.98
CA ALA A 216 -6.02 -2.02 17.30
C ALA A 216 -5.91 -3.40 16.62
N LEU A 217 -5.52 -3.42 15.33
CA LEU A 217 -5.29 -4.66 14.58
C LEU A 217 -4.18 -5.52 15.21
N ALA A 218 -3.06 -4.90 15.61
CA ALA A 218 -1.97 -5.59 16.30
C ALA A 218 -2.42 -6.22 17.63
N GLY A 219 -3.24 -5.51 18.40
CA GLY A 219 -3.85 -6.02 19.63
C GLY A 219 -4.78 -7.22 19.39
N LEU A 220 -5.65 -7.14 18.38
CA LEU A 220 -6.53 -8.24 17.98
C LEU A 220 -5.73 -9.47 17.54
N ALA A 221 -4.71 -9.28 16.72
CA ALA A 221 -3.86 -10.34 16.24
C ALA A 221 -3.12 -11.04 17.38
N ALA A 222 -2.55 -10.25 18.31
CA ALA A 222 -1.86 -10.77 19.50
C ALA A 222 -2.80 -11.59 20.39
N GLY A 223 -4.02 -11.09 20.65
CA GLY A 223 -5.04 -11.80 21.44
C GLY A 223 -5.50 -13.12 20.83
N ARG A 224 -5.35 -13.28 19.51
CA ARG A 224 -5.74 -14.50 18.76
C ARG A 224 -4.54 -15.39 18.40
N GLY A 225 -3.30 -14.98 18.74
CA GLY A 225 -2.07 -15.69 18.35
C GLY A 225 -1.84 -15.72 16.83
N THR A 226 -2.41 -14.75 16.09
CA THR A 226 -2.33 -14.68 14.63
C THR A 226 -1.16 -13.79 14.23
N PRO A 227 -0.23 -14.24 13.35
CA PRO A 227 0.81 -13.38 12.78
C PRO A 227 0.20 -12.15 12.10
N CYS A 228 0.78 -10.98 12.37
CA CYS A 228 0.30 -9.72 11.83
C CYS A 228 1.46 -8.86 11.31
N HIS A 229 1.34 -8.40 10.08
CA HIS A 229 2.26 -7.44 9.49
C HIS A 229 1.54 -6.14 9.21
N VAL A 230 2.23 -5.01 9.34
CA VAL A 230 1.64 -3.69 9.08
C VAL A 230 2.54 -2.88 8.16
N SER A 231 1.94 -2.25 7.17
CA SER A 231 2.59 -1.28 6.30
C SER A 231 2.41 0.11 6.90
N LEU A 232 3.51 0.74 7.31
CA LEU A 232 3.52 2.03 7.98
C LEU A 232 3.67 3.18 6.99
N GLU A 233 2.97 4.27 7.26
CA GLU A 233 3.14 5.56 6.59
C GLU A 233 3.80 6.55 7.55
N THR A 234 4.87 7.18 7.09
CA THR A 234 5.56 8.26 7.81
C THR A 234 5.96 9.35 6.83
N PRO A 235 6.15 10.61 7.28
CA PRO A 235 6.70 11.66 6.43
C PRO A 235 8.06 11.25 5.86
N MET A 236 8.19 11.27 4.53
CA MET A 236 9.44 10.92 3.84
C MET A 236 9.94 12.10 3.02
N ALA A 237 11.23 12.43 3.16
CA ALA A 237 11.90 13.44 2.34
C ALA A 237 12.68 12.80 1.18
N CYS A 238 13.53 11.80 1.45
CA CYS A 238 14.39 11.19 0.43
C CYS A 238 13.89 9.85 -0.10
N GLY A 239 13.25 9.02 0.72
CA GLY A 239 12.83 7.65 0.40
C GLY A 239 13.97 6.61 0.36
N VAL A 240 15.23 7.03 0.48
CA VAL A 240 16.43 6.19 0.29
C VAL A 240 17.27 6.00 1.56
N GLY A 241 16.74 6.39 2.72
CA GLY A 241 17.38 6.13 4.02
C GLY A 241 18.45 7.13 4.46
N VAL A 242 18.67 8.23 3.75
CA VAL A 242 19.75 9.20 4.06
C VAL A 242 19.30 10.25 5.09
N CYS A 243 18.06 10.74 5.00
CA CYS A 243 17.61 11.91 5.77
C CYS A 243 17.07 11.58 7.18
N PHE A 244 16.79 10.32 7.50
CA PHE A 244 16.22 9.86 8.78
C PHE A 244 14.89 10.52 9.18
N SER A 245 14.13 11.09 8.25
CA SER A 245 12.81 11.69 8.55
C SER A 245 11.69 10.67 8.77
N CYS A 246 11.86 9.45 8.23
CA CYS A 246 10.81 8.42 8.19
C CYS A 246 11.05 7.31 9.24
N VAL A 247 11.30 7.67 10.50
CA VAL A 247 11.62 6.68 11.54
C VAL A 247 10.38 6.20 12.27
N THR A 248 10.40 4.92 12.68
CA THR A 248 9.45 4.30 13.60
C THR A 248 10.22 3.59 14.72
N ARG A 249 9.55 3.31 15.84
CA ARG A 249 10.15 2.61 16.98
C ARG A 249 9.92 1.12 16.86
N VAL A 250 11.00 0.35 17.00
CA VAL A 250 10.99 -1.12 17.00
C VAL A 250 11.55 -1.62 18.32
N LYS A 251 10.91 -2.62 18.91
CA LYS A 251 11.36 -3.24 20.16
C LYS A 251 12.74 -3.86 20.01
N THR A 252 13.55 -3.72 21.03
CA THR A 252 14.88 -4.35 21.19
C THR A 252 14.95 -5.05 22.55
N ALA A 253 16.02 -5.78 22.82
CA ALA A 253 16.22 -6.42 24.11
C ALA A 253 16.27 -5.40 25.28
N ASP A 254 16.79 -4.19 25.01
CA ASP A 254 16.99 -3.13 26.01
C ASP A 254 15.93 -2.02 25.94
N GLY A 255 14.79 -2.25 25.24
CA GLY A 255 13.71 -1.29 25.09
C GLY A 255 13.26 -1.11 23.67
N TRP A 256 13.65 -0.05 22.99
CA TRP A 256 13.32 0.21 21.57
C TRP A 256 14.43 1.02 20.88
N ASP A 257 14.44 0.94 19.54
CA ASP A 257 15.35 1.72 18.69
C ASP A 257 14.60 2.19 17.44
N TYR A 258 15.12 3.20 16.77
CA TYR A 258 14.56 3.70 15.52
C TYR A 258 14.92 2.82 14.32
N ARG A 259 13.94 2.58 13.46
CA ARG A 259 14.10 2.00 12.12
C ARG A 259 13.52 2.94 11.07
N ARG A 260 14.14 2.99 9.91
CA ARG A 260 13.71 3.85 8.79
C ARG A 260 12.64 3.12 7.98
N VAL A 261 11.45 3.67 7.95
CA VAL A 261 10.32 3.07 7.21
C VAL A 261 10.64 2.91 5.71
N CYS A 262 11.42 3.81 5.12
CA CYS A 262 11.78 3.73 3.70
C CYS A 262 12.82 2.66 3.35
N VAL A 263 13.54 2.09 4.31
CA VAL A 263 14.62 1.11 4.07
C VAL A 263 14.37 -0.19 4.81
N ASP A 264 14.06 -0.07 6.13
CA ASP A 264 13.84 -1.22 7.01
C ASP A 264 12.39 -1.73 6.91
N GLY A 265 11.45 -0.90 6.37
CA GLY A 265 10.05 -1.17 6.08
C GLY A 265 9.72 -0.98 4.58
N PRO A 266 8.51 -0.56 4.21
CA PRO A 266 7.44 -0.05 5.07
C PRO A 266 6.69 -1.13 5.85
N VAL A 267 6.88 -2.41 5.54
CA VAL A 267 6.19 -3.53 6.16
C VAL A 267 7.00 -4.05 7.34
N PHE A 268 6.37 -4.09 8.51
CA PHE A 268 6.95 -4.57 9.76
C PHE A 268 6.08 -5.65 10.38
N ASP A 269 6.69 -6.55 11.16
CA ASP A 269 5.95 -7.39 12.10
C ASP A 269 5.34 -6.50 13.19
N ALA A 270 4.02 -6.56 13.34
CA ALA A 270 3.28 -5.74 14.30
C ALA A 270 3.68 -6.00 15.76
N ALA A 271 4.10 -7.24 16.08
CA ALA A 271 4.58 -7.61 17.41
C ALA A 271 5.92 -6.96 17.75
N GLY A 272 6.74 -6.67 16.73
CA GLY A 272 8.05 -6.01 16.86
C GLY A 272 7.97 -4.50 17.02
N LEU A 273 6.82 -3.86 16.78
CA LEU A 273 6.68 -2.41 16.89
C LEU A 273 6.50 -1.99 18.36
N ALA A 274 7.20 -0.92 18.74
CA ALA A 274 7.00 -0.24 20.03
C ALA A 274 5.97 0.89 19.81
N TRP A 275 4.68 0.50 19.85
CA TRP A 275 3.57 1.45 19.74
C TRP A 275 3.64 2.51 20.82
N GLU A 276 3.42 3.78 20.49
CA GLU A 276 3.39 4.85 21.50
C GLU A 276 2.23 4.60 22.45
N ALA A 277 2.54 4.65 23.75
CA ALA A 277 1.49 4.74 24.76
C ALA A 277 0.80 6.10 24.59
N LYS A 278 -0.50 6.09 24.33
CA LYS A 278 -1.34 7.31 24.33
C LYS A 278 -1.68 7.71 25.73
#